data_482a61d591f7ed1a15e97a43f31f7cec
#
_entry.id   482a61d591f7ed1a15e97a43f31f7cec
#
_cell.length_a   1.000
_cell.length_b   1.000
_cell.length_c   1.000
_cell.angle_alpha   90.00
_cell.angle_beta   90.00
_cell.angle_gamma   90.00
#
_symmetry.space_group_name_H-M   'P 1'
#
loop_
_entity.id
_entity.type
_entity.pdbx_description
1 polymer ?
#
loop_
_entity_poly.entity_id
_entity_poly.type
_entity_poly.pdbx_seq_one_letter_code
_entity_poly.pdbx_strand_id
1 'polypeptide(L)'
;MKMKTYANMNPVLAAIAECILIIVLVSVTIIANGQLLRVGVAGLSHDHAHGIMQQYKKGEVILLGIAEPDVQLVERYKKRYNVPDSLFFKNVASMLDHIKPDAVLAYNAISEHLEVVEACAPKGISVMVEKPLATSVKQAERIRDLARKYNIHVLTNYETTWYASNQQLYEKVKKENSIGDIRKMVVHDGHNGPKEIGCSKEFLAWLTDPEKNGGGALTDFGCYGANLMTWLMDGKVPIAVTAITRHIKPDLYPKVDDEATILLEYANATGIIEASWNWPFGIKDLEVFGLTGYLHALNGNTLQERKKDTYDNVMIKLPAFQNNLTYLAAVLSGTIQPGNDLSSLNNNLVVVKILEGANRSAKEGKRIILSSDITR
;
A
#
# COMPACT_ATOMS: atom_id res chain seq x y z
N MET A 1 43.90 17.53 -26.05
CA MET A 1 43.45 18.72 -25.31
C MET A 1 44.06 18.63 -23.91
N LYS A 2 44.99 19.52 -23.56
CA LYS A 2 45.86 19.43 -22.39
C LYS A 2 45.05 19.71 -21.09
N MET A 3 45.12 18.78 -20.15
CA MET A 3 44.69 19.00 -18.77
C MET A 3 45.48 20.14 -18.15
N LYS A 4 44.79 21.24 -17.79
CA LYS A 4 45.39 22.30 -16.97
C LYS A 4 45.41 21.85 -15.51
N THR A 5 46.58 21.63 -14.99
CA THR A 5 46.88 21.36 -13.57
C THR A 5 46.48 22.56 -12.70
N TYR A 6 45.79 22.31 -11.63
CA TYR A 6 45.44 23.25 -10.54
C TYR A 6 46.67 23.49 -9.65
N ALA A 7 47.66 24.21 -10.16
CA ALA A 7 48.91 24.44 -9.46
C ALA A 7 49.10 25.91 -9.09
N ASN A 8 48.12 26.61 -8.51
CA ASN A 8 48.31 27.93 -7.87
C ASN A 8 47.08 28.33 -7.02
N MET A 9 46.64 27.46 -6.13
CA MET A 9 45.63 27.86 -5.12
C MET A 9 46.38 28.25 -3.83
N ASN A 10 45.97 29.37 -3.22
CA ASN A 10 46.48 29.79 -1.92
C ASN A 10 46.26 28.67 -0.90
N PRO A 11 47.28 28.24 -0.14
CA PRO A 11 47.17 27.10 0.79
C PRO A 11 46.06 27.26 1.83
N VAL A 12 45.69 28.50 2.17
CA VAL A 12 44.54 28.78 3.05
C VAL A 12 43.21 28.46 2.37
N LEU A 13 43.08 28.78 1.06
CA LEU A 13 41.88 28.43 0.28
C LEU A 13 41.75 26.92 0.01
N ALA A 14 42.90 26.25 -0.17
CA ALA A 14 42.90 24.79 -0.30
C ALA A 14 42.45 24.09 1.00
N ALA A 15 42.97 24.55 2.15
CA ALA A 15 42.58 24.02 3.46
C ALA A 15 41.07 24.29 3.77
N ILE A 16 40.54 25.45 3.40
CA ILE A 16 39.10 25.76 3.55
C ILE A 16 38.28 24.86 2.63
N ALA A 17 38.69 24.63 1.38
CA ALA A 17 37.99 23.74 0.45
C ALA A 17 37.99 22.27 0.95
N GLU A 18 39.11 21.78 1.51
CA GLU A 18 39.18 20.46 2.13
C GLU A 18 38.30 20.35 3.39
N CYS A 19 38.28 21.37 4.24
CA CYS A 19 37.39 21.41 5.41
C CYS A 19 35.93 21.44 5.00
N ILE A 20 35.55 22.19 3.96
CA ILE A 20 34.18 22.22 3.43
C ILE A 20 33.83 20.86 2.82
N LEU A 21 34.74 20.23 2.07
CA LEU A 21 34.50 18.88 1.50
C LEU A 21 34.36 17.82 2.59
N ILE A 22 35.15 17.89 3.66
CA ILE A 22 35.04 16.98 4.81
C ILE A 22 33.75 17.22 5.58
N ILE A 23 33.29 18.47 5.77
CA ILE A 23 32.03 18.80 6.41
C ILE A 23 30.86 18.31 5.56
N VAL A 24 30.91 18.44 4.24
CA VAL A 24 29.88 17.92 3.32
C VAL A 24 29.88 16.38 3.31
N LEU A 25 31.04 15.74 3.28
CA LEU A 25 31.16 14.28 3.37
C LEU A 25 30.71 13.74 4.73
N VAL A 26 31.03 14.42 5.85
CA VAL A 26 30.55 14.06 7.19
C VAL A 26 29.04 14.30 7.31
N SER A 27 28.51 15.37 6.71
CA SER A 27 27.05 15.61 6.67
C SER A 27 26.33 14.56 5.85
N VAL A 28 26.89 14.12 4.72
CA VAL A 28 26.32 13.05 3.88
C VAL A 28 26.43 11.68 4.56
N THR A 29 27.51 11.43 5.34
CA THR A 29 27.66 10.18 6.11
C THR A 29 26.76 10.15 7.37
N ILE A 30 26.42 11.29 7.96
CA ILE A 30 25.48 11.37 9.08
C ILE A 30 24.03 11.14 8.60
N ILE A 31 23.69 11.48 7.34
CA ILE A 31 22.40 11.15 6.72
C ILE A 31 22.34 9.66 6.33
N ALA A 32 23.45 8.96 6.18
CA ALA A 32 23.51 7.53 5.85
C ALA A 32 23.39 6.59 7.06
N ASN A 33 23.42 7.07 8.30
CA ASN A 33 23.04 6.32 9.51
C ASN A 33 21.55 6.50 9.77
N GLY A 34 20.71 5.91 8.90
CA GLY A 34 19.26 5.86 9.09
C GLY A 34 18.92 5.24 10.44
N GLN A 35 18.47 6.07 11.39
CA GLN A 35 17.94 5.58 12.66
C GLN A 35 16.82 4.59 12.35
N LEU A 36 16.91 3.36 12.91
CA LEU A 36 15.87 2.36 12.76
C LEU A 36 14.53 2.93 13.22
N LEU A 37 13.47 2.68 12.43
CA LEU A 37 12.12 3.06 12.81
C LEU A 37 11.73 2.39 14.13
N ARG A 38 11.14 3.19 15.03
CA ARG A 38 10.58 2.76 16.29
C ARG A 38 9.07 2.62 16.12
N VAL A 39 8.55 1.41 16.07
CA VAL A 39 7.15 1.17 15.73
C VAL A 39 6.36 0.55 16.88
N GLY A 40 5.06 0.89 16.93
CA GLY A 40 4.03 0.12 17.60
C GLY A 40 3.29 -0.72 16.57
N VAL A 41 2.74 -1.87 16.99
CA VAL A 41 1.91 -2.74 16.16
C VAL A 41 0.51 -2.80 16.77
N ALA A 42 -0.52 -2.59 15.95
CA ALA A 42 -1.93 -2.68 16.32
C ALA A 42 -2.56 -3.91 15.66
N GLY A 43 -2.86 -4.93 16.46
CA GLY A 43 -3.41 -6.20 16.01
C GLY A 43 -2.37 -7.16 15.41
N LEU A 44 -2.70 -8.44 15.49
CA LEU A 44 -1.91 -9.55 14.93
C LEU A 44 -2.79 -10.51 14.11
N SER A 45 -4.05 -10.17 13.91
CA SER A 45 -5.02 -11.04 13.26
C SER A 45 -4.89 -11.07 11.73
N HIS A 46 -4.20 -10.12 11.12
CA HIS A 46 -3.83 -10.15 9.70
C HIS A 46 -2.52 -10.93 9.52
N ASP A 47 -2.49 -11.91 8.61
CA ASP A 47 -1.31 -12.76 8.41
C ASP A 47 -0.05 -11.99 7.95
N HIS A 48 -0.19 -10.79 7.38
CA HIS A 48 0.94 -9.90 7.06
C HIS A 48 1.71 -9.44 8.32
N ALA A 49 1.12 -9.53 9.53
CA ALA A 49 1.85 -9.28 10.78
C ALA A 49 3.10 -10.16 10.93
N HIS A 50 3.12 -11.34 10.29
CA HIS A 50 4.32 -12.18 10.25
C HIS A 50 5.50 -11.48 9.56
N GLY A 51 5.26 -10.58 8.62
CA GLY A 51 6.29 -9.80 7.92
C GLY A 51 7.03 -8.85 8.87
N ILE A 52 6.30 -8.00 9.61
CA ILE A 52 6.90 -7.06 10.57
C ILE A 52 7.62 -7.79 11.71
N MET A 53 7.09 -8.94 12.15
CA MET A 53 7.75 -9.74 13.18
C MET A 53 9.06 -10.37 12.69
N GLN A 54 9.16 -10.72 11.40
CA GLN A 54 10.43 -11.16 10.80
C GLN A 54 11.42 -10.00 10.69
N GLN A 55 10.97 -8.80 10.30
CA GLN A 55 11.80 -7.59 10.27
C GLN A 55 12.34 -7.23 11.67
N TYR A 56 11.50 -7.32 12.70
CA TYR A 56 11.93 -7.18 14.10
C TYR A 56 13.01 -8.20 14.47
N LYS A 57 12.81 -9.48 14.14
CA LYS A 57 13.78 -10.56 14.44
C LYS A 57 15.12 -10.35 13.73
N LYS A 58 15.12 -9.74 12.54
CA LYS A 58 16.34 -9.38 11.79
C LYS A 58 17.01 -8.10 12.28
N GLY A 59 16.38 -7.35 13.20
CA GLY A 59 16.89 -6.07 13.67
C GLY A 59 16.72 -4.93 12.64
N GLU A 60 15.78 -5.06 11.70
CA GLU A 60 15.48 -4.05 10.68
C GLU A 60 14.52 -2.96 11.19
N VAL A 61 13.93 -3.16 12.38
CA VAL A 61 12.99 -2.24 13.04
C VAL A 61 13.09 -2.39 14.56
N ILE A 62 12.81 -1.31 15.30
CA ILE A 62 12.69 -1.33 16.76
C ILE A 62 11.21 -1.45 17.11
N LEU A 63 10.80 -2.61 17.63
CA LEU A 63 9.44 -2.85 18.10
C LEU A 63 9.32 -2.35 19.55
N LEU A 64 8.48 -1.34 19.78
CA LEU A 64 8.25 -0.76 21.10
C LEU A 64 7.06 -1.37 21.83
N GLY A 65 6.06 -1.89 21.10
CA GLY A 65 4.89 -2.50 21.68
C GLY A 65 3.96 -3.11 20.64
N ILE A 66 3.12 -4.04 21.10
CA ILE A 66 2.09 -4.72 20.33
C ILE A 66 0.78 -4.64 21.09
N ALA A 67 -0.24 -4.05 20.49
CA ALA A 67 -1.59 -4.01 21.02
C ALA A 67 -2.40 -5.18 20.43
N GLU A 68 -2.65 -6.22 21.22
CA GLU A 68 -3.41 -7.41 20.79
C GLU A 68 -4.27 -7.92 21.96
N PRO A 69 -5.61 -7.93 21.81
CA PRO A 69 -6.51 -8.40 22.87
C PRO A 69 -6.62 -9.93 22.97
N ASP A 70 -6.35 -10.67 21.89
CA ASP A 70 -6.45 -12.14 21.88
C ASP A 70 -5.20 -12.78 22.54
N VAL A 71 -5.40 -13.28 23.76
CA VAL A 71 -4.33 -13.93 24.55
C VAL A 71 -3.74 -15.15 23.83
N GLN A 72 -4.53 -15.92 23.09
CA GLN A 72 -4.04 -17.09 22.35
C GLN A 72 -3.12 -16.67 21.20
N LEU A 73 -3.49 -15.57 20.53
CA LEU A 73 -2.69 -14.99 19.47
C LEU A 73 -1.38 -14.41 20.03
N VAL A 74 -1.45 -13.69 21.16
CA VAL A 74 -0.28 -13.19 21.91
C VAL A 74 0.69 -14.33 22.23
N GLU A 75 0.23 -15.40 22.87
CA GLU A 75 1.09 -16.53 23.25
C GLU A 75 1.74 -17.20 22.04
N ARG A 76 1.02 -17.31 20.93
CA ARG A 76 1.55 -17.87 19.67
C ARG A 76 2.68 -17.02 19.10
N TYR A 77 2.50 -15.68 19.05
CA TYR A 77 3.51 -14.76 18.55
C TYR A 77 4.72 -14.64 19.49
N LYS A 78 4.52 -14.61 20.80
CA LYS A 78 5.60 -14.68 21.81
C LYS A 78 6.50 -15.88 21.53
N LYS A 79 5.91 -17.07 21.46
CA LYS A 79 6.65 -18.32 21.23
C LYS A 79 7.36 -18.34 19.89
N ARG A 80 6.69 -17.89 18.81
CA ARG A 80 7.24 -17.97 17.44
C ARG A 80 8.38 -17.00 17.20
N TYR A 81 8.28 -15.79 17.77
CA TYR A 81 9.22 -14.70 17.50
C TYR A 81 10.10 -14.30 18.68
N ASN A 82 9.95 -14.99 19.81
CA ASN A 82 10.68 -14.70 21.06
C ASN A 82 10.48 -13.24 21.52
N VAL A 83 9.21 -12.78 21.54
CA VAL A 83 8.85 -11.42 21.93
C VAL A 83 8.65 -11.38 23.46
N PRO A 84 9.28 -10.44 24.19
CA PRO A 84 9.08 -10.28 25.63
C PRO A 84 7.64 -9.89 25.99
N ASP A 85 7.15 -10.37 27.13
CA ASP A 85 5.81 -10.05 27.66
C ASP A 85 5.58 -8.55 27.81
N SER A 86 6.63 -7.82 28.18
CA SER A 86 6.58 -6.36 28.39
C SER A 86 6.21 -5.55 27.15
N LEU A 87 6.28 -6.15 25.95
CA LEU A 87 5.89 -5.48 24.71
C LEU A 87 4.40 -5.65 24.37
N PHE A 88 3.64 -6.48 25.11
CA PHE A 88 2.23 -6.70 24.80
C PHE A 88 1.31 -5.84 25.64
N PHE A 89 0.32 -5.24 24.99
CA PHE A 89 -0.71 -4.37 25.55
C PHE A 89 -2.09 -4.84 25.09
N LYS A 90 -3.11 -4.59 25.90
CA LYS A 90 -4.49 -5.02 25.61
C LYS A 90 -5.09 -4.28 24.41
N ASN A 91 -4.75 -3.00 24.21
CA ASN A 91 -5.27 -2.17 23.13
C ASN A 91 -4.29 -1.04 22.78
N VAL A 92 -4.54 -0.33 21.70
CA VAL A 92 -3.68 0.75 21.20
C VAL A 92 -3.58 1.90 22.20
N ALA A 93 -4.67 2.28 22.85
CA ALA A 93 -4.65 3.38 23.82
C ALA A 93 -3.71 3.07 24.99
N SER A 94 -3.85 1.88 25.62
CA SER A 94 -2.95 1.45 26.70
C SER A 94 -1.49 1.31 26.25
N MET A 95 -1.24 0.88 25.02
CA MET A 95 0.11 0.85 24.45
C MET A 95 0.70 2.26 24.36
N LEU A 96 -0.05 3.21 23.80
CA LEU A 96 0.40 4.59 23.59
C LEU A 96 0.50 5.44 24.89
N ASP A 97 -0.03 4.95 26.00
CA ASP A 97 0.20 5.55 27.31
C ASP A 97 1.57 5.19 27.90
N HIS A 98 2.20 4.11 27.43
CA HIS A 98 3.49 3.61 27.92
C HIS A 98 4.64 3.85 26.93
N ILE A 99 4.35 3.93 25.62
CA ILE A 99 5.37 4.08 24.60
C ILE A 99 5.06 5.25 23.65
N LYS A 100 6.11 5.81 23.05
CA LYS A 100 5.99 6.83 22.00
C LYS A 100 6.71 6.35 20.74
N PRO A 101 6.02 5.62 19.84
CA PRO A 101 6.59 5.17 18.59
C PRO A 101 6.64 6.30 17.55
N ASP A 102 7.47 6.14 16.53
CA ASP A 102 7.51 7.03 15.36
C ASP A 102 6.27 6.82 14.49
N ALA A 103 5.75 5.59 14.43
CA ALA A 103 4.50 5.24 13.79
C ALA A 103 3.88 3.98 14.41
N VAL A 104 2.57 3.78 14.15
CA VAL A 104 1.86 2.52 14.42
C VAL A 104 1.53 1.83 13.11
N LEU A 105 1.82 0.53 13.03
CA LEU A 105 1.47 -0.34 11.91
C LEU A 105 0.26 -1.18 12.30
N ALA A 106 -0.83 -1.10 11.52
CA ALA A 106 -2.09 -1.80 11.83
C ALA A 106 -2.22 -3.09 11.03
N TYR A 107 -2.32 -4.22 11.75
CA TYR A 107 -2.52 -5.58 11.22
C TYR A 107 -3.77 -6.23 11.84
N ASN A 108 -4.81 -5.44 12.03
CA ASN A 108 -6.13 -5.85 12.51
C ASN A 108 -7.14 -5.92 11.35
N ALA A 109 -8.43 -6.16 11.65
CA ALA A 109 -9.48 -6.13 10.62
C ALA A 109 -9.63 -4.73 10.01
N ILE A 110 -10.04 -4.67 8.74
CA ILE A 110 -10.15 -3.40 7.99
C ILE A 110 -11.12 -2.43 8.69
N SER A 111 -12.22 -2.93 9.25
CA SER A 111 -13.19 -2.11 10.00
C SER A 111 -12.61 -1.41 11.23
N GLU A 112 -11.48 -1.90 11.75
CA GLU A 112 -10.83 -1.41 12.97
C GLU A 112 -9.72 -0.36 12.68
N HIS A 113 -9.36 -0.12 11.42
CA HIS A 113 -8.33 0.85 11.05
C HIS A 113 -8.64 2.27 11.55
N LEU A 114 -9.92 2.69 11.49
CA LEU A 114 -10.33 3.99 12.01
C LEU A 114 -10.04 4.13 13.52
N GLU A 115 -10.33 3.09 14.32
CA GLU A 115 -10.08 3.11 15.77
C GLU A 115 -8.58 3.29 16.08
N VAL A 116 -7.71 2.62 15.30
CA VAL A 116 -6.25 2.81 15.43
C VAL A 116 -5.86 4.26 15.16
N VAL A 117 -6.40 4.85 14.08
CA VAL A 117 -6.12 6.26 13.75
C VAL A 117 -6.68 7.21 14.81
N GLU A 118 -7.87 6.95 15.35
CA GLU A 118 -8.48 7.74 16.45
C GLU A 118 -7.64 7.72 17.73
N ALA A 119 -6.98 6.60 18.04
CA ALA A 119 -6.08 6.49 19.17
C ALA A 119 -4.72 7.20 18.95
N CYS A 120 -4.18 7.12 17.73
CA CYS A 120 -2.86 7.65 17.38
C CYS A 120 -2.85 9.15 17.08
N ALA A 121 -3.85 9.64 16.35
CA ALA A 121 -3.88 11.01 15.83
C ALA A 121 -3.78 12.09 16.91
N PRO A 122 -4.52 12.04 18.04
CA PRO A 122 -4.41 13.05 19.09
C PRO A 122 -3.02 13.10 19.77
N LYS A 123 -2.24 12.03 19.63
CA LYS A 123 -0.87 11.92 20.14
C LYS A 123 0.20 12.34 19.11
N GLY A 124 -0.23 12.76 17.90
CA GLY A 124 0.66 13.15 16.81
C GLY A 124 1.44 11.96 16.20
N ILE A 125 0.91 10.74 16.30
CA ILE A 125 1.58 9.52 15.84
C ILE A 125 0.99 9.12 14.49
N SER A 126 1.84 8.99 13.48
CA SER A 126 1.46 8.53 12.14
C SER A 126 1.09 7.05 12.12
N VAL A 127 0.24 6.66 11.16
CA VAL A 127 -0.26 5.28 11.05
C VAL A 127 -0.06 4.75 9.64
N MET A 128 0.38 3.50 9.52
CA MET A 128 0.30 2.75 8.28
C MET A 128 -0.62 1.55 8.50
N VAL A 129 -1.69 1.47 7.74
CA VAL A 129 -2.67 0.38 7.82
C VAL A 129 -2.47 -0.62 6.67
N GLU A 130 -2.90 -1.86 6.88
CA GLU A 130 -3.03 -2.82 5.79
C GLU A 130 -4.15 -2.42 4.82
N LYS A 131 -4.10 -2.98 3.63
CA LYS A 131 -5.07 -2.73 2.55
C LYS A 131 -6.42 -3.44 2.81
N PRO A 132 -7.52 -2.81 2.34
CA PRO A 132 -7.68 -1.43 1.96
C PRO A 132 -7.76 -0.48 3.18
N LEU A 133 -7.72 0.82 2.94
CA LEU A 133 -7.73 1.86 3.98
C LEU A 133 -8.88 1.73 4.98
N ALA A 134 -10.08 1.43 4.51
CA ALA A 134 -11.30 1.36 5.31
C ALA A 134 -12.40 0.57 4.58
N THR A 135 -13.44 0.13 5.31
CA THR A 135 -14.57 -0.60 4.75
C THR A 135 -15.67 0.30 4.15
N SER A 136 -15.61 1.62 4.39
CA SER A 136 -16.59 2.57 3.89
C SER A 136 -15.99 3.95 3.65
N VAL A 137 -16.64 4.72 2.75
CA VAL A 137 -16.28 6.12 2.48
C VAL A 137 -16.37 6.96 3.76
N LYS A 138 -17.37 6.75 4.59
CA LYS A 138 -17.54 7.45 5.88
C LYS A 138 -16.33 7.27 6.81
N GLN A 139 -15.83 6.04 6.95
CA GLN A 139 -14.63 5.77 7.75
C GLN A 139 -13.38 6.41 7.13
N ALA A 140 -13.20 6.28 5.82
CA ALA A 140 -12.07 6.85 5.10
C ALA A 140 -12.03 8.39 5.20
N GLU A 141 -13.18 9.06 5.10
CA GLU A 141 -13.29 10.50 5.31
C GLU A 141 -12.97 10.91 6.75
N ARG A 142 -13.43 10.14 7.74
CA ARG A 142 -13.07 10.39 9.14
C ARG A 142 -11.56 10.23 9.38
N ILE A 143 -10.93 9.22 8.78
CA ILE A 143 -9.47 9.05 8.80
C ILE A 143 -8.77 10.28 8.20
N ARG A 144 -9.23 10.76 7.03
CA ARG A 144 -8.72 11.99 6.40
C ARG A 144 -8.80 13.20 7.33
N ASP A 145 -9.96 13.40 7.95
CA ASP A 145 -10.21 14.57 8.81
C ASP A 145 -9.34 14.54 10.05
N LEU A 146 -9.10 13.36 10.63
CA LEU A 146 -8.16 13.16 11.73
C LEU A 146 -6.72 13.41 11.30
N ALA A 147 -6.29 12.87 10.15
CA ALA A 147 -4.96 13.08 9.62
C ALA A 147 -4.66 14.57 9.41
N ARG A 148 -5.59 15.30 8.83
CA ARG A 148 -5.50 16.76 8.64
C ARG A 148 -5.49 17.53 9.96
N LYS A 149 -6.45 17.22 10.86
CA LYS A 149 -6.60 17.92 12.15
C LYS A 149 -5.34 17.83 13.01
N TYR A 150 -4.70 16.68 13.03
CA TYR A 150 -3.56 16.40 13.90
C TYR A 150 -2.21 16.40 13.16
N ASN A 151 -2.23 16.74 11.86
CA ASN A 151 -1.04 16.80 11.01
C ASN A 151 -0.19 15.53 11.08
N ILE A 152 -0.82 14.37 10.91
CA ILE A 152 -0.17 13.08 10.85
C ILE A 152 -0.28 12.48 9.45
N HIS A 153 0.63 11.57 9.11
CA HIS A 153 0.50 10.74 7.93
C HIS A 153 -0.34 9.50 8.24
N VAL A 154 -1.31 9.20 7.37
CA VAL A 154 -1.98 7.90 7.31
C VAL A 154 -1.72 7.31 5.94
N LEU A 155 -1.08 6.14 5.93
CA LEU A 155 -0.62 5.45 4.74
C LEU A 155 -1.26 4.06 4.66
N THR A 156 -1.40 3.52 3.45
CA THR A 156 -1.94 2.17 3.25
C THR A 156 -0.85 1.29 2.61
N ASN A 157 -0.65 0.10 3.16
CA ASN A 157 0.35 -0.85 2.68
C ASN A 157 -0.28 -1.83 1.70
N TYR A 158 0.21 -1.84 0.46
CA TYR A 158 -0.10 -2.85 -0.56
C TYR A 158 1.18 -3.58 -0.97
N GLU A 159 1.10 -4.87 -1.16
CA GLU A 159 2.20 -5.66 -1.70
C GLU A 159 2.65 -5.13 -3.06
N THR A 160 1.70 -4.81 -3.94
CA THR A 160 1.94 -4.33 -5.31
C THR A 160 2.59 -2.95 -5.38
N THR A 161 2.57 -2.17 -4.31
CA THR A 161 3.31 -0.90 -4.20
C THR A 161 4.81 -1.12 -4.38
N TRP A 162 5.32 -2.24 -3.87
CA TRP A 162 6.75 -2.57 -3.85
C TRP A 162 7.19 -3.37 -5.08
N TYR A 163 6.30 -3.64 -6.02
CA TYR A 163 6.62 -4.30 -7.28
C TYR A 163 7.43 -3.39 -8.19
N ALA A 164 8.66 -3.79 -8.50
CA ALA A 164 9.56 -3.02 -9.35
C ALA A 164 9.01 -2.85 -10.78
N SER A 165 8.26 -3.84 -11.27
CA SER A 165 7.57 -3.79 -12.56
C SER A 165 6.51 -2.69 -12.62
N ASN A 166 5.70 -2.53 -11.56
CA ASN A 166 4.68 -1.48 -11.48
C ASN A 166 5.33 -0.08 -11.44
N GLN A 167 6.42 0.08 -10.68
CA GLN A 167 7.15 1.34 -10.63
C GLN A 167 7.78 1.67 -11.98
N GLN A 168 8.38 0.68 -12.67
CA GLN A 168 8.94 0.87 -14.00
C GLN A 168 7.84 1.14 -15.06
N LEU A 169 6.68 0.48 -14.95
CA LEU A 169 5.52 0.75 -15.80
C LEU A 169 5.07 2.21 -15.65
N TYR A 170 4.95 2.69 -14.42
CA TYR A 170 4.58 4.08 -14.15
C TYR A 170 5.58 5.07 -14.77
N GLU A 171 6.89 4.84 -14.61
CA GLU A 171 7.93 5.67 -15.23
C GLU A 171 7.71 5.73 -16.76
N LYS A 172 7.49 4.59 -17.41
CA LYS A 172 7.26 4.52 -18.86
C LYS A 172 6.00 5.26 -19.29
N VAL A 173 4.90 5.10 -18.54
CA VAL A 173 3.61 5.74 -18.85
C VAL A 173 3.65 7.24 -18.58
N LYS A 174 4.09 7.64 -17.37
CA LYS A 174 3.90 9.01 -16.88
C LYS A 174 5.08 9.94 -17.14
N LYS A 175 6.31 9.42 -17.15
CA LYS A 175 7.49 10.25 -17.37
C LYS A 175 8.03 10.13 -18.79
N GLU A 176 8.04 8.93 -19.35
CA GLU A 176 8.54 8.72 -20.71
C GLU A 176 7.45 8.88 -21.78
N ASN A 177 6.16 8.85 -21.39
CA ASN A 177 5.01 8.85 -22.30
C ASN A 177 5.12 7.79 -23.42
N SER A 178 5.63 6.60 -23.07
CA SER A 178 6.09 5.60 -24.06
C SER A 178 4.95 4.97 -24.86
N ILE A 179 3.73 5.00 -24.35
CA ILE A 179 2.53 4.43 -24.97
C ILE A 179 1.45 5.46 -25.33
N GLY A 180 1.72 6.76 -25.12
CA GLY A 180 0.74 7.83 -25.28
C GLY A 180 -0.36 7.78 -24.23
N ASP A 181 -1.50 8.46 -24.49
CA ASP A 181 -2.63 8.50 -23.57
C ASP A 181 -3.17 7.12 -23.23
N ILE A 182 -3.40 6.85 -21.94
CA ILE A 182 -4.05 5.61 -21.48
C ILE A 182 -5.46 5.52 -22.09
N ARG A 183 -5.79 4.35 -22.65
CA ARG A 183 -7.11 4.02 -23.22
C ARG A 183 -7.80 2.93 -22.42
N LYS A 184 -7.05 1.95 -21.91
CA LYS A 184 -7.58 0.85 -21.12
C LYS A 184 -6.54 0.34 -20.13
N MET A 185 -7.02 -0.08 -18.99
CA MET A 185 -6.23 -0.78 -17.96
C MET A 185 -6.95 -2.08 -17.60
N VAL A 186 -6.21 -3.16 -17.41
CA VAL A 186 -6.73 -4.43 -16.90
C VAL A 186 -5.84 -4.88 -15.76
N VAL A 187 -6.43 -5.27 -14.63
CA VAL A 187 -5.72 -5.85 -13.49
C VAL A 187 -6.34 -7.18 -13.17
N HIS A 188 -5.52 -8.21 -13.06
CA HIS A 188 -5.90 -9.50 -12.51
C HIS A 188 -5.22 -9.62 -11.15
N ASP A 189 -6.00 -9.88 -10.11
CA ASP A 189 -5.48 -10.15 -8.77
C ASP A 189 -6.33 -11.23 -8.09
N GLY A 190 -5.72 -12.37 -7.81
CA GLY A 190 -6.43 -13.50 -7.24
C GLY A 190 -5.58 -14.75 -7.06
N HIS A 191 -6.18 -15.72 -6.41
CA HIS A 191 -5.65 -17.08 -6.20
C HIS A 191 -6.81 -18.06 -5.91
N ASN A 192 -6.51 -19.28 -5.47
CA ASN A 192 -7.53 -20.33 -5.25
C ASN A 192 -8.38 -20.14 -3.97
N GLY A 193 -8.12 -19.10 -3.17
CA GLY A 193 -8.91 -18.73 -2.00
C GLY A 193 -8.13 -18.75 -0.69
N PRO A 194 -8.49 -17.90 0.29
CA PRO A 194 -7.74 -17.75 1.54
C PRO A 194 -7.80 -19.00 2.43
N LYS A 195 -8.88 -19.77 2.42
CA LYS A 195 -8.93 -21.06 3.14
C LYS A 195 -8.02 -22.09 2.49
N GLU A 196 -8.03 -22.15 1.18
CA GLU A 196 -7.28 -23.13 0.39
C GLU A 196 -5.77 -22.91 0.46
N ILE A 197 -5.32 -21.65 0.57
CA ILE A 197 -3.89 -21.35 0.77
C ILE A 197 -3.44 -21.45 2.23
N GLY A 198 -4.38 -21.75 3.16
CA GLY A 198 -4.06 -22.00 4.57
C GLY A 198 -3.88 -20.75 5.42
N CYS A 199 -4.59 -19.67 5.13
CA CYS A 199 -4.64 -18.49 6.00
C CYS A 199 -5.06 -18.85 7.43
N SER A 200 -4.59 -18.08 8.41
CA SER A 200 -4.91 -18.31 9.82
C SER A 200 -6.41 -18.18 10.12
N LYS A 201 -6.87 -18.88 11.16
CA LYS A 201 -8.29 -18.81 11.56
C LYS A 201 -8.70 -17.38 11.97
N GLU A 202 -7.79 -16.63 12.56
CA GLU A 202 -8.02 -15.25 12.99
C GLU A 202 -8.17 -14.32 11.78
N PHE A 203 -7.33 -14.48 10.76
CA PHE A 203 -7.44 -13.76 9.51
C PHE A 203 -8.74 -14.09 8.79
N LEU A 204 -9.05 -15.38 8.63
CA LEU A 204 -10.28 -15.84 7.99
C LEU A 204 -11.54 -15.36 8.72
N ALA A 205 -11.52 -15.25 10.05
CA ALA A 205 -12.69 -14.84 10.84
C ALA A 205 -13.19 -13.43 10.51
N TRP A 206 -12.30 -12.52 10.10
CA TRP A 206 -12.71 -11.19 9.68
C TRP A 206 -12.68 -11.00 8.16
N LEU A 207 -11.77 -11.65 7.42
CA LEU A 207 -11.68 -11.54 5.97
C LEU A 207 -12.97 -12.04 5.27
N THR A 208 -13.61 -13.09 5.83
CA THR A 208 -14.86 -13.66 5.31
C THR A 208 -16.12 -13.11 6.01
N ASP A 209 -16.00 -11.98 6.72
CA ASP A 209 -17.10 -11.27 7.34
C ASP A 209 -17.32 -9.93 6.61
N PRO A 210 -18.49 -9.71 6.00
CA PRO A 210 -18.74 -8.51 5.17
C PRO A 210 -18.73 -7.20 5.96
N GLU A 211 -18.98 -7.22 7.28
CA GLU A 211 -18.91 -6.02 8.12
C GLU A 211 -17.48 -5.66 8.48
N LYS A 212 -16.63 -6.67 8.65
CA LYS A 212 -15.23 -6.49 9.06
C LYS A 212 -14.27 -6.21 7.90
N ASN A 213 -14.51 -6.86 6.75
CA ASN A 213 -13.71 -6.70 5.54
C ASN A 213 -14.34 -5.74 4.52
N GLY A 214 -15.66 -5.53 4.57
CA GLY A 214 -16.40 -4.73 3.59
C GLY A 214 -16.79 -5.49 2.32
N GLY A 215 -16.61 -6.80 2.27
CA GLY A 215 -16.91 -7.70 1.14
C GLY A 215 -16.04 -8.93 1.16
N GLY A 216 -16.01 -9.67 0.06
CA GLY A 216 -15.16 -10.83 -0.16
C GLY A 216 -14.00 -10.51 -1.12
N ALA A 217 -13.87 -11.30 -2.20
CA ALA A 217 -12.85 -11.13 -3.23
C ALA A 217 -12.90 -9.73 -3.87
N LEU A 218 -14.09 -9.15 -4.04
CA LEU A 218 -14.25 -7.78 -4.53
C LEU A 218 -13.42 -6.79 -3.70
N THR A 219 -13.49 -6.87 -2.38
CA THR A 219 -12.75 -5.97 -1.49
C THR A 219 -11.29 -6.38 -1.36
N ASP A 220 -11.04 -7.67 -1.12
CA ASP A 220 -9.70 -8.20 -0.82
C ASP A 220 -8.73 -8.01 -2.00
N PHE A 221 -9.16 -8.37 -3.20
CA PHE A 221 -8.35 -8.27 -4.42
C PHE A 221 -8.71 -7.09 -5.31
N GLY A 222 -9.99 -6.70 -5.36
CA GLY A 222 -10.39 -5.53 -6.15
C GLY A 222 -9.71 -4.23 -5.71
N CYS A 223 -9.30 -4.13 -4.45
CA CYS A 223 -8.59 -2.97 -3.94
C CYS A 223 -7.22 -2.74 -4.62
N TYR A 224 -6.52 -3.80 -5.04
CA TYR A 224 -5.25 -3.67 -5.74
C TYR A 224 -5.41 -3.01 -7.11
N GLY A 225 -6.39 -3.48 -7.90
CA GLY A 225 -6.69 -2.87 -9.19
C GLY A 225 -7.17 -1.43 -9.06
N ALA A 226 -8.05 -1.14 -8.08
CA ALA A 226 -8.52 0.20 -7.80
C ALA A 226 -7.35 1.14 -7.40
N ASN A 227 -6.39 0.65 -6.62
CA ASN A 227 -5.21 1.39 -6.17
C ASN A 227 -4.27 1.72 -7.34
N LEU A 228 -3.91 0.72 -8.16
CA LEU A 228 -3.02 0.88 -9.32
C LEU A 228 -3.63 1.80 -10.38
N MET A 229 -4.93 1.63 -10.69
CA MET A 229 -5.61 2.46 -11.69
C MET A 229 -5.79 3.90 -11.23
N THR A 230 -6.12 4.14 -9.95
CA THR A 230 -6.20 5.48 -9.39
C THR A 230 -4.86 6.21 -9.49
N TRP A 231 -3.77 5.54 -9.17
CA TRP A 231 -2.42 6.06 -9.30
C TRP A 231 -2.06 6.41 -10.75
N LEU A 232 -2.32 5.52 -11.70
CA LEU A 232 -2.10 5.77 -13.13
C LEU A 232 -2.98 6.88 -13.69
N MET A 233 -4.14 7.11 -13.10
CA MET A 233 -5.06 8.19 -13.46
C MET A 233 -4.87 9.47 -12.64
N ASP A 234 -3.71 9.64 -11.98
CA ASP A 234 -3.32 10.83 -11.20
C ASP A 234 -4.31 11.19 -10.07
N GLY A 235 -4.86 10.18 -9.39
CA GLY A 235 -5.83 10.35 -8.31
C GLY A 235 -7.24 10.74 -8.77
N LYS A 236 -7.54 10.65 -10.07
CA LYS A 236 -8.87 10.96 -10.60
C LYS A 236 -9.88 9.90 -10.19
N VAL A 237 -11.01 10.35 -9.66
CA VAL A 237 -12.18 9.49 -9.41
C VAL A 237 -12.77 9.07 -10.75
N PRO A 238 -13.04 7.78 -11.01
CA PRO A 238 -13.78 7.36 -12.18
C PRO A 238 -15.20 7.98 -12.18
N ILE A 239 -15.76 8.22 -13.35
CA ILE A 239 -17.12 8.76 -13.53
C ILE A 239 -18.14 7.80 -12.96
N ALA A 240 -17.95 6.51 -13.20
CA ALA A 240 -18.85 5.47 -12.76
C ALA A 240 -18.14 4.14 -12.55
N VAL A 241 -18.79 3.27 -11.79
CA VAL A 241 -18.41 1.88 -11.58
C VAL A 241 -19.58 0.96 -11.86
N THR A 242 -19.30 -0.20 -12.49
CA THR A 242 -20.21 -1.34 -12.62
C THR A 242 -19.48 -2.57 -12.13
N ALA A 243 -20.16 -3.42 -11.35
CA ALA A 243 -19.54 -4.64 -10.84
C ALA A 243 -20.52 -5.81 -10.86
N ILE A 244 -19.95 -7.00 -11.02
CA ILE A 244 -20.64 -8.30 -10.87
C ILE A 244 -19.85 -9.08 -9.85
N THR A 245 -20.55 -9.68 -8.88
CA THR A 245 -19.99 -10.62 -7.91
C THR A 245 -20.62 -11.98 -8.03
N ARG A 246 -19.91 -13.04 -7.63
CA ARG A 246 -20.38 -14.42 -7.58
C ARG A 246 -19.99 -15.07 -6.26
N HIS A 247 -20.79 -16.07 -5.89
CA HIS A 247 -20.51 -17.04 -4.84
C HIS A 247 -20.35 -18.40 -5.53
N ILE A 248 -19.15 -18.70 -6.00
CA ILE A 248 -18.84 -19.95 -6.71
C ILE A 248 -18.65 -21.09 -5.71
N LYS A 249 -18.09 -20.77 -4.52
CA LYS A 249 -17.85 -21.69 -3.40
C LYS A 249 -18.67 -21.31 -2.16
N PRO A 250 -20.03 -21.32 -2.21
CA PRO A 250 -20.87 -20.84 -1.12
C PRO A 250 -20.70 -21.65 0.18
N ASP A 251 -20.30 -22.93 0.08
CA ASP A 251 -20.04 -23.77 1.26
C ASP A 251 -18.75 -23.35 2.00
N LEU A 252 -17.80 -22.75 1.29
CA LEU A 252 -16.57 -22.24 1.88
C LEU A 252 -16.69 -20.79 2.33
N TYR A 253 -17.37 -19.96 1.54
CA TYR A 253 -17.52 -18.51 1.76
C TYR A 253 -19.01 -18.10 1.76
N PRO A 254 -19.78 -18.53 2.77
CA PRO A 254 -21.25 -18.36 2.75
C PRO A 254 -21.72 -16.91 2.87
N LYS A 255 -20.90 -16.00 3.37
CA LYS A 255 -21.29 -14.63 3.68
C LYS A 255 -20.78 -13.58 2.70
N VAL A 256 -19.79 -13.92 1.89
CA VAL A 256 -19.08 -12.96 1.02
C VAL A 256 -18.89 -13.55 -0.38
N ASP A 257 -18.73 -12.67 -1.35
CA ASP A 257 -18.36 -13.03 -2.71
C ASP A 257 -16.95 -13.65 -2.76
N ASP A 258 -16.75 -14.56 -3.70
CA ASP A 258 -15.45 -15.18 -3.96
C ASP A 258 -14.96 -14.94 -5.40
N GLU A 259 -15.73 -14.19 -6.19
CA GLU A 259 -15.42 -13.78 -7.56
C GLU A 259 -16.02 -12.42 -7.84
N ALA A 260 -15.25 -11.52 -8.46
CA ALA A 260 -15.74 -10.20 -8.86
C ALA A 260 -15.06 -9.68 -10.13
N THR A 261 -15.86 -9.07 -11.00
CA THR A 261 -15.41 -8.24 -12.11
C THR A 261 -15.89 -6.81 -11.88
N ILE A 262 -14.97 -5.83 -11.90
CA ILE A 262 -15.27 -4.42 -11.69
C ILE A 262 -14.87 -3.63 -12.93
N LEU A 263 -15.79 -2.85 -13.49
CA LEU A 263 -15.58 -1.97 -14.62
C LEU A 263 -15.57 -0.51 -14.14
N LEU A 264 -14.49 0.22 -14.42
CA LEU A 264 -14.33 1.64 -14.11
C LEU A 264 -14.42 2.48 -15.39
N GLU A 265 -15.23 3.52 -15.36
CA GLU A 265 -15.39 4.46 -16.48
C GLU A 265 -14.65 5.76 -16.14
N TYR A 266 -13.64 6.10 -16.94
CA TYR A 266 -13.00 7.42 -16.92
C TYR A 266 -13.41 8.19 -18.20
N ALA A 267 -13.17 9.50 -18.24
CA ALA A 267 -13.54 10.32 -19.41
C ALA A 267 -12.94 9.82 -20.74
N ASN A 268 -11.70 9.31 -20.71
CA ASN A 268 -10.97 8.88 -21.91
C ASN A 268 -10.38 7.47 -21.79
N ALA A 269 -10.69 6.75 -20.72
CA ALA A 269 -10.15 5.40 -20.47
C ALA A 269 -11.18 4.51 -19.77
N THR A 270 -10.94 3.22 -19.85
CA THR A 270 -11.71 2.19 -19.13
C THR A 270 -10.77 1.34 -18.29
N GLY A 271 -11.17 1.02 -17.05
CA GLY A 271 -10.49 0.05 -16.18
C GLY A 271 -11.31 -1.22 -16.03
N ILE A 272 -10.67 -2.38 -16.05
CA ILE A 272 -11.26 -3.68 -15.72
C ILE A 272 -10.43 -4.29 -14.59
N ILE A 273 -11.08 -4.70 -13.52
CA ILE A 273 -10.45 -5.37 -12.39
C ILE A 273 -11.10 -6.74 -12.25
N GLU A 274 -10.29 -7.78 -12.34
CA GLU A 274 -10.69 -9.17 -12.09
C GLU A 274 -10.14 -9.58 -10.72
N ALA A 275 -11.03 -9.87 -9.78
CA ALA A 275 -10.70 -10.19 -8.40
C ALA A 275 -11.26 -11.57 -8.04
N SER A 276 -10.40 -12.53 -7.65
CA SER A 276 -10.85 -13.91 -7.53
C SER A 276 -10.19 -14.70 -6.41
N TRP A 277 -11.00 -15.53 -5.74
CA TRP A 277 -10.59 -16.63 -4.87
C TRP A 277 -10.77 -18.00 -5.54
N ASN A 278 -10.91 -18.05 -6.88
CA ASN A 278 -11.26 -19.26 -7.63
C ASN A 278 -10.20 -19.70 -8.65
N TRP A 279 -9.09 -19.00 -8.75
CA TRP A 279 -8.07 -19.33 -9.75
C TRP A 279 -7.14 -20.44 -9.25
N PRO A 280 -6.64 -21.32 -10.13
CA PRO A 280 -5.84 -22.49 -9.72
C PRO A 280 -4.46 -22.11 -9.16
N PHE A 281 -4.00 -20.88 -9.41
CA PHE A 281 -2.73 -20.32 -8.93
C PHE A 281 -2.84 -18.80 -8.79
N GLY A 282 -1.89 -18.20 -8.07
CA GLY A 282 -1.85 -16.75 -7.87
C GLY A 282 -1.48 -16.01 -9.15
N ILE A 283 -2.27 -14.97 -9.46
CA ILE A 283 -1.98 -13.98 -10.50
C ILE A 283 -2.09 -12.61 -9.87
N LYS A 284 -1.09 -11.76 -10.12
CA LYS A 284 -1.11 -10.33 -9.78
C LYS A 284 -0.40 -9.60 -10.92
N ASP A 285 -1.17 -9.11 -11.88
CA ASP A 285 -0.64 -8.42 -13.05
C ASP A 285 -1.36 -7.11 -13.35
N LEU A 286 -0.76 -6.31 -14.22
CA LEU A 286 -1.31 -5.04 -14.66
C LEU A 286 -1.00 -4.83 -16.15
N GLU A 287 -2.04 -4.70 -16.95
CA GLU A 287 -1.98 -4.35 -18.35
C GLU A 287 -2.41 -2.90 -18.60
N VAL A 288 -1.65 -2.16 -19.40
CA VAL A 288 -1.98 -0.78 -19.80
C VAL A 288 -1.91 -0.63 -21.31
N PHE A 289 -3.04 -0.35 -21.92
CA PHE A 289 -3.20 -0.06 -23.35
C PHE A 289 -3.20 1.46 -23.52
N GLY A 290 -2.20 1.98 -24.21
CA GLY A 290 -2.11 3.38 -24.59
C GLY A 290 -2.52 3.61 -26.04
N LEU A 291 -2.44 4.87 -26.48
CA LEU A 291 -2.74 5.26 -27.85
C LEU A 291 -1.75 4.65 -28.86
N THR A 292 -0.48 4.50 -28.48
CA THR A 292 0.61 4.12 -29.39
C THR A 292 1.39 2.89 -28.94
N GLY A 293 0.98 2.24 -27.84
CA GLY A 293 1.68 1.07 -27.32
C GLY A 293 0.93 0.39 -26.17
N TYR A 294 1.55 -0.64 -25.66
CA TYR A 294 1.00 -1.48 -24.60
C TYR A 294 2.11 -1.90 -23.64
N LEU A 295 1.79 -1.94 -22.36
CA LEU A 295 2.67 -2.39 -21.28
C LEU A 295 1.97 -3.47 -20.47
N HIS A 296 2.71 -4.50 -20.06
CA HIS A 296 2.23 -5.57 -19.20
C HIS A 296 3.24 -5.88 -18.09
N ALA A 297 2.91 -5.49 -16.87
CA ALA A 297 3.60 -5.94 -15.66
C ALA A 297 3.04 -7.31 -15.26
N LEU A 298 3.70 -8.39 -15.68
CA LEU A 298 3.23 -9.77 -15.51
C LEU A 298 3.28 -10.24 -14.05
N ASN A 299 4.15 -9.66 -13.25
CA ASN A 299 4.36 -9.95 -11.84
C ASN A 299 5.26 -8.86 -11.25
N GLY A 300 5.69 -9.00 -9.99
CA GLY A 300 6.50 -7.99 -9.31
C GLY A 300 7.83 -7.60 -9.96
N ASN A 301 8.36 -8.43 -10.89
CA ASN A 301 9.71 -8.27 -11.43
C ASN A 301 9.81 -8.35 -12.96
N THR A 302 8.68 -8.51 -13.65
CA THR A 302 8.67 -8.69 -15.12
C THR A 302 7.74 -7.68 -15.75
N LEU A 303 8.28 -6.86 -16.66
CA LEU A 303 7.54 -5.89 -17.45
C LEU A 303 7.82 -6.13 -18.94
N GLN A 304 6.78 -6.18 -19.74
CA GLN A 304 6.85 -6.24 -21.19
C GLN A 304 6.25 -4.98 -21.82
N GLU A 305 6.84 -4.53 -22.92
CA GLU A 305 6.34 -3.46 -23.78
C GLU A 305 6.03 -4.01 -25.17
N ARG A 306 4.97 -3.50 -25.79
CA ARG A 306 4.62 -3.80 -27.17
C ARG A 306 4.26 -2.53 -27.91
N LYS A 307 4.98 -2.23 -28.98
CA LYS A 307 4.72 -1.09 -29.88
C LYS A 307 4.33 -1.52 -31.30
N LYS A 308 4.69 -2.75 -31.67
CA LYS A 308 4.40 -3.39 -32.95
C LYS A 308 3.94 -4.81 -32.70
N ASP A 309 4.39 -5.76 -33.52
CA ASP A 309 3.94 -7.16 -33.44
C ASP A 309 4.70 -8.01 -32.41
N THR A 310 5.80 -7.49 -31.83
CA THR A 310 6.64 -8.21 -30.88
C THR A 310 6.52 -7.63 -29.48
N TYR A 311 6.71 -8.48 -28.47
CA TYR A 311 6.88 -8.07 -27.08
C TYR A 311 8.37 -7.96 -26.77
N ASP A 312 8.76 -6.85 -26.17
CA ASP A 312 10.11 -6.61 -25.67
C ASP A 312 10.09 -6.62 -24.14
N ASN A 313 11.03 -7.36 -23.54
CA ASN A 313 11.21 -7.28 -22.07
C ASN A 313 11.86 -5.94 -21.72
N VAL A 314 11.23 -5.24 -20.78
CA VAL A 314 11.77 -3.98 -20.24
C VAL A 314 12.75 -4.30 -19.11
N MET A 315 13.92 -3.69 -19.15
CA MET A 315 14.88 -3.79 -18.06
C MET A 315 14.31 -3.11 -16.80
N ILE A 316 14.16 -3.88 -15.74
CA ILE A 316 13.64 -3.40 -14.46
C ILE A 316 14.77 -2.71 -13.67
N LYS A 317 14.50 -1.48 -13.26
CA LYS A 317 15.32 -0.76 -12.28
C LYS A 317 14.77 -0.99 -10.88
N LEU A 318 15.63 -1.15 -9.90
CA LEU A 318 15.18 -1.23 -8.51
C LEU A 318 14.48 0.08 -8.13
N PRO A 319 13.30 0.00 -7.51
CA PRO A 319 12.60 1.19 -7.05
C PRO A 319 13.34 1.86 -5.89
N ALA A 320 13.10 3.16 -5.71
CA ALA A 320 13.71 3.93 -4.62
C ALA A 320 13.37 3.35 -3.23
N PHE A 321 12.17 2.77 -3.08
CA PHE A 321 11.72 2.09 -1.88
C PHE A 321 11.32 0.66 -2.22
N GLN A 322 11.91 -0.31 -1.51
CA GLN A 322 11.69 -1.73 -1.77
C GLN A 322 10.71 -2.38 -0.78
N ASN A 323 10.30 -1.64 0.25
CA ASN A 323 9.35 -2.11 1.26
C ASN A 323 8.70 -0.94 2.01
N ASN A 324 7.70 -1.28 2.80
CA ASN A 324 6.89 -0.36 3.58
C ASN A 324 7.71 0.42 4.64
N LEU A 325 8.70 -0.18 5.29
CA LEU A 325 9.46 0.49 6.35
C LEU A 325 10.38 1.58 5.78
N THR A 326 11.08 1.31 4.67
CA THR A 326 11.95 2.30 4.03
C THR A 326 11.17 3.48 3.49
N TYR A 327 9.99 3.23 2.92
CA TYR A 327 9.06 4.27 2.47
C TYR A 327 8.52 5.09 3.66
N LEU A 328 8.03 4.41 4.71
CA LEU A 328 7.50 5.07 5.92
C LEU A 328 8.57 5.95 6.58
N ALA A 329 9.82 5.47 6.68
CA ALA A 329 10.93 6.25 7.21
C ALA A 329 11.17 7.54 6.41
N ALA A 330 11.14 7.45 5.08
CA ALA A 330 11.32 8.60 4.19
C ALA A 330 10.17 9.63 4.32
N VAL A 331 8.95 9.16 4.50
CA VAL A 331 7.78 10.03 4.77
C VAL A 331 7.93 10.74 6.13
N LEU A 332 8.22 10.00 7.19
CA LEU A 332 8.32 10.53 8.55
C LEU A 332 9.49 11.51 8.71
N SER A 333 10.59 11.29 8.01
CA SER A 333 11.74 12.22 7.98
C SER A 333 11.50 13.46 7.11
N GLY A 334 10.38 13.51 6.36
CA GLY A 334 10.12 14.58 5.39
C GLY A 334 10.97 14.51 4.13
N THR A 335 11.73 13.43 3.93
CA THR A 335 12.53 13.20 2.70
C THR A 335 11.64 13.13 1.47
N ILE A 336 10.44 12.56 1.62
CA ILE A 336 9.40 12.57 0.60
C ILE A 336 8.09 13.04 1.19
N GLN A 337 7.24 13.62 0.33
CA GLN A 337 5.85 13.94 0.66
C GLN A 337 4.94 12.98 -0.11
N PRO A 338 4.08 12.21 0.57
CA PRO A 338 3.07 11.39 -0.10
C PRO A 338 2.13 12.30 -0.88
N GLY A 339 2.14 12.19 -2.20
CA GLY A 339 1.23 12.94 -3.08
C GLY A 339 -0.01 12.10 -3.41
N ASN A 340 -0.05 11.60 -4.66
CA ASN A 340 -1.04 10.62 -5.12
C ASN A 340 -0.37 9.26 -5.40
N ASP A 341 0.66 8.91 -4.64
CA ASP A 341 1.30 7.59 -4.78
C ASP A 341 0.43 6.47 -4.20
N LEU A 342 0.83 5.23 -4.46
CA LEU A 342 0.05 4.02 -4.11
C LEU A 342 -0.29 3.92 -2.62
N SER A 343 0.60 4.37 -1.73
CA SER A 343 0.39 4.33 -0.27
C SER A 343 -0.31 5.56 0.28
N SER A 344 -0.41 6.65 -0.50
CA SER A 344 -0.92 7.94 -0.02
C SER A 344 -2.39 7.87 0.39
N LEU A 345 -2.77 8.68 1.37
CA LEU A 345 -4.15 8.81 1.83
C LEU A 345 -5.08 9.24 0.69
N ASN A 346 -4.65 10.18 -0.16
CA ASN A 346 -5.46 10.69 -1.27
C ASN A 346 -5.81 9.58 -2.27
N ASN A 347 -4.83 8.76 -2.68
CA ASN A 347 -5.07 7.64 -3.58
C ASN A 347 -6.08 6.65 -2.96
N ASN A 348 -5.91 6.36 -1.67
CA ASN A 348 -6.71 5.35 -0.97
C ASN A 348 -8.12 5.83 -0.60
N LEU A 349 -8.38 7.11 -0.50
CA LEU A 349 -9.75 7.66 -0.43
C LEU A 349 -10.55 7.35 -1.71
N VAL A 350 -9.90 7.45 -2.88
CA VAL A 350 -10.52 7.08 -4.16
C VAL A 350 -10.76 5.58 -4.23
N VAL A 351 -9.79 4.76 -3.78
CA VAL A 351 -9.94 3.30 -3.71
C VAL A 351 -11.20 2.90 -2.93
N VAL A 352 -11.38 3.45 -1.73
CA VAL A 352 -12.57 3.14 -0.90
C VAL A 352 -13.86 3.55 -1.60
N LYS A 353 -13.91 4.71 -2.29
CA LYS A 353 -15.07 5.11 -3.10
C LYS A 353 -15.37 4.12 -4.23
N ILE A 354 -14.34 3.62 -4.91
CA ILE A 354 -14.48 2.63 -5.97
C ILE A 354 -15.06 1.33 -5.39
N LEU A 355 -14.51 0.83 -4.29
CA LEU A 355 -14.95 -0.43 -3.67
C LEU A 355 -16.39 -0.35 -3.14
N GLU A 356 -16.74 0.73 -2.43
CA GLU A 356 -18.11 0.94 -1.93
C GLU A 356 -19.10 1.07 -3.11
N GLY A 357 -18.72 1.81 -4.15
CA GLY A 357 -19.51 1.92 -5.38
C GLY A 357 -19.66 0.59 -6.12
N ALA A 358 -18.60 -0.23 -6.18
CA ALA A 358 -18.62 -1.56 -6.80
C ALA A 358 -19.53 -2.54 -6.03
N ASN A 359 -19.40 -2.59 -4.70
CA ASN A 359 -20.29 -3.37 -3.84
C ASN A 359 -21.77 -2.98 -4.05
N ARG A 360 -22.03 -1.68 -4.09
CA ARG A 360 -23.36 -1.17 -4.35
C ARG A 360 -23.85 -1.53 -5.76
N SER A 361 -22.98 -1.42 -6.77
CA SER A 361 -23.30 -1.81 -8.15
C SER A 361 -23.69 -3.29 -8.25
N ALA A 362 -22.89 -4.17 -7.67
CA ALA A 362 -23.15 -5.61 -7.68
C ALA A 362 -24.47 -5.94 -6.97
N LYS A 363 -24.77 -5.29 -5.84
CA LYS A 363 -26.00 -5.48 -5.06
C LYS A 363 -27.25 -4.97 -5.79
N GLU A 364 -27.17 -3.79 -6.44
CA GLU A 364 -28.30 -3.13 -7.10
C GLU A 364 -28.44 -3.54 -8.57
N GLY A 365 -27.49 -4.27 -9.14
CA GLY A 365 -27.49 -4.69 -10.54
C GLY A 365 -27.43 -3.54 -11.54
N LYS A 366 -26.79 -2.43 -11.16
CA LYS A 366 -26.74 -1.23 -12.01
C LYS A 366 -25.41 -0.48 -11.93
N ARG A 367 -25.16 0.34 -12.94
CA ARG A 367 -24.04 1.31 -13.00
C ARG A 367 -24.21 2.38 -11.91
N ILE A 368 -23.20 2.62 -11.11
CA ILE A 368 -23.17 3.63 -10.05
C ILE A 368 -22.29 4.82 -10.49
N ILE A 369 -22.85 6.02 -10.50
CA ILE A 369 -22.10 7.26 -10.67
C ILE A 369 -21.33 7.55 -9.38
N LEU A 370 -20.04 7.82 -9.51
CA LEU A 370 -19.19 8.23 -8.40
C LEU A 370 -19.09 9.76 -8.40
N SER A 371 -19.36 10.35 -7.25
CA SER A 371 -19.20 11.80 -7.09
C SER A 371 -17.72 12.20 -7.14
N SER A 372 -17.39 13.23 -7.91
CA SER A 372 -16.04 13.79 -7.97
C SER A 372 -15.64 14.54 -6.69
N ASP A 373 -16.60 14.83 -5.81
CA ASP A 373 -16.36 15.55 -4.56
C ASP A 373 -15.59 14.65 -3.56
N ILE A 374 -14.28 14.64 -3.73
CA ILE A 374 -13.38 14.51 -2.59
C ILE A 374 -13.32 15.93 -2.06
N THR A 375 -14.22 16.31 -1.15
CA THR A 375 -14.21 17.64 -0.55
C THR A 375 -12.78 17.99 -0.10
N ARG A 376 -12.23 19.02 -0.76
CA ARG A 376 -10.86 19.52 -0.60
C ARG A 376 -10.56 19.90 0.85
#